data_a653a1cbde52f17f54b9e4ca13f3cfbe
#
_entry.id   a653a1cbde52f17f54b9e4ca13f3cfbe
#
_cell.length_a   1.000
_cell.length_b   1.000
_cell.length_c   1.000
_cell.angle_alpha   90.00
_cell.angle_beta   90.00
_cell.angle_gamma   90.00
#
_symmetry.space_group_name_H-M   'P 1'
#
loop_
_entity.id
_entity.type
_entity.pdbx_description
1 polymer ?
#
loop_
_entity_poly.entity_id
_entity_poly.type
_entity_poly.pdbx_seq_one_letter_code
_entity_poly.pdbx_strand_id
1 'polypeptide(L)'
;HVISLDSNPTAPGAKFSDSFFQCDISSAKSVYEIVKNLKIDGIMVHAIELSNVVAEVSEKLGFPSIPREVAINATNKLKRLEILKKNHIPCAEFGSAINVNEAKNIAKNIGYPVVIKPVDNAGSRGVIQIKNSEKMEQYFDESIQFCKNKKEIIIEEYLTGPQVSTETVVYKNKCYTTGFSDRNYSNLKKHEPYFIEDGGDMPSNLPNETQN
;
A
#
# COMPACT_ATOMS: atom_id res chain seq x y z
N HIS A 1 12.02 3.46 26.63
CA HIS A 1 10.95 2.50 27.01
C HIS A 1 10.05 2.26 25.79
N VAL A 2 9.92 0.99 25.39
CA VAL A 2 9.18 0.57 24.20
C VAL A 2 7.93 -0.20 24.62
N ILE A 3 6.77 0.23 24.12
CA ILE A 3 5.49 -0.44 24.32
C ILE A 3 5.05 -0.97 22.95
N SER A 4 4.80 -2.26 22.83
CA SER A 4 4.30 -2.86 21.62
C SER A 4 2.84 -3.28 21.71
N LEU A 5 2.14 -3.16 20.58
CA LEU A 5 0.76 -3.59 20.43
C LEU A 5 0.67 -4.54 19.23
N ASP A 6 -0.06 -5.62 19.39
CA ASP A 6 -0.35 -6.57 18.30
C ASP A 6 -1.68 -7.29 18.57
N SER A 7 -2.34 -7.74 17.53
CA SER A 7 -3.53 -8.60 17.65
C SER A 7 -3.17 -10.05 18.02
N ASN A 8 -1.96 -10.47 17.67
CA ASN A 8 -1.44 -11.80 18.04
C ASN A 8 -0.80 -11.75 19.44
N PRO A 9 -1.33 -12.47 20.45
CA PRO A 9 -0.77 -12.49 21.80
C PRO A 9 0.64 -13.09 21.87
N THR A 10 1.04 -13.84 20.84
CA THR A 10 2.37 -14.45 20.73
C THR A 10 3.26 -13.77 19.69
N ALA A 11 2.97 -12.49 19.38
CA ALA A 11 3.77 -11.73 18.42
C ALA A 11 5.27 -11.76 18.79
N PRO A 12 6.16 -12.05 17.83
CA PRO A 12 7.60 -12.16 18.12
C PRO A 12 8.20 -10.90 18.77
N GLY A 13 7.66 -9.72 18.44
CA GLY A 13 8.11 -8.44 19.00
C GLY A 13 7.75 -8.23 20.47
N ALA A 14 6.73 -8.93 20.99
CA ALA A 14 6.27 -8.76 22.36
C ALA A 14 7.38 -8.98 23.41
N LYS A 15 8.24 -9.96 23.17
CA LYS A 15 9.35 -10.31 24.09
C LYS A 15 10.53 -9.32 24.04
N PHE A 16 10.55 -8.41 23.08
CA PHE A 16 11.62 -7.40 22.93
C PHE A 16 11.16 -6.00 23.35
N SER A 17 9.92 -5.84 23.78
CA SER A 17 9.39 -4.59 24.31
C SER A 17 9.32 -4.63 25.84
N ASP A 18 9.37 -3.46 26.47
CA ASP A 18 9.25 -3.33 27.92
C ASP A 18 7.84 -3.62 28.42
N SER A 19 6.84 -3.40 27.56
CA SER A 19 5.43 -3.75 27.81
C SER A 19 4.74 -4.16 26.51
N PHE A 20 3.80 -5.09 26.62
CA PHE A 20 3.01 -5.57 25.49
C PHE A 20 1.52 -5.52 25.81
N PHE A 21 0.72 -5.04 24.87
CA PHE A 21 -0.74 -5.06 24.96
C PHE A 21 -1.34 -5.72 23.72
N GLN A 22 -2.18 -6.72 23.94
CA GLN A 22 -2.95 -7.32 22.86
C GLN A 22 -4.15 -6.45 22.50
N CYS A 23 -4.26 -6.07 21.21
CA CYS A 23 -5.45 -5.40 20.69
C CYS A 23 -5.56 -5.55 19.17
N ASP A 24 -6.73 -5.22 18.63
CA ASP A 24 -6.90 -5.04 17.20
C ASP A 24 -6.17 -3.75 16.76
N ILE A 25 -4.95 -3.91 16.25
CA ILE A 25 -4.12 -2.80 15.77
C ILE A 25 -4.64 -2.16 14.49
N SER A 26 -5.61 -2.77 13.79
CA SER A 26 -6.27 -2.17 12.62
C SER A 26 -7.37 -1.15 13.01
N SER A 27 -7.78 -1.17 14.26
CA SER A 27 -8.79 -0.28 14.84
C SER A 27 -8.15 0.87 15.61
N ALA A 28 -8.22 2.09 15.08
CA ALA A 28 -7.75 3.28 15.79
C ALA A 28 -8.42 3.46 17.17
N LYS A 29 -9.70 3.04 17.30
CA LYS A 29 -10.41 3.05 18.58
C LYS A 29 -9.76 2.09 19.59
N SER A 30 -9.48 0.86 19.19
CA SER A 30 -8.87 -0.15 20.07
C SER A 30 -7.48 0.30 20.53
N VAL A 31 -6.66 0.80 19.62
CA VAL A 31 -5.33 1.34 19.94
C VAL A 31 -5.46 2.53 20.90
N TYR A 32 -6.32 3.51 20.59
CA TYR A 32 -6.51 4.70 21.42
C TYR A 32 -6.93 4.36 22.84
N GLU A 33 -7.87 3.42 23.04
CA GLU A 33 -8.36 3.03 24.38
C GLU A 33 -7.25 2.47 25.26
N ILE A 34 -6.24 1.83 24.69
CA ILE A 34 -5.07 1.36 25.44
C ILE A 34 -4.11 2.51 25.74
N VAL A 35 -3.72 3.27 24.69
CA VAL A 35 -2.59 4.18 24.83
C VAL A 35 -2.95 5.52 25.48
N LYS A 36 -4.22 5.92 25.53
CA LYS A 36 -4.67 7.20 26.11
C LYS A 36 -4.29 7.43 27.57
N ASN A 37 -4.09 6.33 28.31
CA ASN A 37 -3.73 6.37 29.74
C ASN A 37 -2.25 6.03 29.98
N LEU A 38 -1.48 5.77 28.94
CA LEU A 38 -0.06 5.47 29.05
C LEU A 38 0.78 6.74 28.89
N LYS A 39 1.87 6.82 29.63
CA LYS A 39 2.86 7.88 29.47
C LYS A 39 3.76 7.52 28.31
N ILE A 40 3.43 8.02 27.12
CA ILE A 40 4.18 7.80 25.87
C ILE A 40 4.50 9.15 25.22
N ASP A 41 5.55 9.19 24.41
CA ASP A 41 6.03 10.39 23.72
C ASP A 41 5.64 10.40 22.23
N GLY A 42 5.17 9.26 21.70
CA GLY A 42 4.76 9.13 20.31
C GLY A 42 4.33 7.72 19.96
N ILE A 43 3.81 7.58 18.75
CA ILE A 43 3.34 6.31 18.18
C ILE A 43 3.95 6.15 16.79
N MET A 44 4.40 4.96 16.48
CA MET A 44 4.90 4.63 15.15
C MET A 44 4.44 3.25 14.68
N VAL A 45 4.49 3.04 13.39
CA VAL A 45 4.31 1.75 12.74
C VAL A 45 5.43 1.53 11.74
N HIS A 46 5.89 0.29 11.63
CA HIS A 46 6.93 -0.10 10.67
C HIS A 46 6.57 -1.42 10.00
N ALA A 47 6.85 -1.52 8.70
CA ALA A 47 6.63 -2.71 7.86
C ALA A 47 5.18 -3.22 7.77
N ILE A 48 4.19 -2.38 8.12
CA ILE A 48 2.77 -2.68 7.98
C ILE A 48 1.99 -1.42 7.59
N GLU A 49 0.97 -1.56 6.74
CA GLU A 49 0.17 -0.44 6.24
C GLU A 49 -0.94 -0.03 7.23
N LEU A 50 -0.55 0.60 8.34
CA LEU A 50 -1.45 1.14 9.36
C LEU A 50 -1.17 2.62 9.68
N SER A 51 -0.57 3.35 8.75
CA SER A 51 -0.26 4.78 8.93
C SER A 51 -1.52 5.62 9.21
N ASN A 52 -2.68 5.22 8.69
CA ASN A 52 -3.96 5.85 8.98
C ASN A 52 -4.39 5.69 10.45
N VAL A 53 -4.13 4.53 11.06
CA VAL A 53 -4.40 4.28 12.49
C VAL A 53 -3.47 5.13 13.35
N VAL A 54 -2.17 5.12 13.03
CA VAL A 54 -1.18 5.94 13.75
C VAL A 54 -1.53 7.42 13.66
N ALA A 55 -1.87 7.93 12.47
CA ALA A 55 -2.24 9.32 12.28
C ALA A 55 -3.48 9.72 13.10
N GLU A 56 -4.53 8.88 13.09
CA GLU A 56 -5.75 9.16 13.84
C GLU A 56 -5.52 9.16 15.37
N VAL A 57 -4.75 8.21 15.87
CA VAL A 57 -4.47 8.12 17.31
C VAL A 57 -3.52 9.23 17.75
N SER A 58 -2.50 9.54 16.95
CA SER A 58 -1.57 10.65 17.23
C SER A 58 -2.29 12.00 17.26
N GLU A 59 -3.21 12.26 16.32
CA GLU A 59 -4.03 13.47 16.29
C GLU A 59 -4.84 13.60 17.58
N LYS A 60 -5.49 12.53 18.06
CA LYS A 60 -6.29 12.52 19.29
C LYS A 60 -5.44 12.77 20.56
N LEU A 61 -4.17 12.40 20.54
CA LEU A 61 -3.24 12.53 21.67
C LEU A 61 -2.33 13.75 21.56
N GLY A 62 -2.41 14.50 20.46
CA GLY A 62 -1.58 15.69 20.25
C GLY A 62 -0.12 15.37 19.90
N PHE A 63 0.17 14.18 19.39
CA PHE A 63 1.52 13.80 18.96
C PHE A 63 1.81 14.26 17.53
N PRO A 64 3.07 14.58 17.22
CA PRO A 64 3.50 14.84 15.85
C PRO A 64 3.22 13.61 14.96
N SER A 65 2.55 13.84 13.85
CA SER A 65 2.24 12.82 12.84
C SER A 65 1.94 13.48 11.50
N ILE A 66 1.86 12.68 10.43
CA ILE A 66 1.25 13.14 9.18
C ILE A 66 -0.25 13.39 9.42
N PRO A 67 -0.88 14.37 8.74
CA PRO A 67 -2.32 14.56 8.84
C PRO A 67 -3.08 13.28 8.48
N ARG A 68 -4.18 13.01 9.20
CA ARG A 68 -5.00 11.81 9.00
C ARG A 68 -5.45 11.65 7.54
N GLU A 69 -5.84 12.73 6.90
CA GLU A 69 -6.25 12.71 5.49
C GLU A 69 -5.11 12.26 4.57
N VAL A 70 -3.88 12.73 4.81
CA VAL A 70 -2.69 12.32 4.05
C VAL A 70 -2.42 10.82 4.24
N ALA A 71 -2.54 10.32 5.47
CA ALA A 71 -2.38 8.90 5.75
C ALA A 71 -3.43 8.03 5.01
N ILE A 72 -4.69 8.44 5.01
CA ILE A 72 -5.77 7.77 4.27
C ILE A 72 -5.49 7.78 2.77
N ASN A 73 -5.07 8.91 2.23
CA ASN A 73 -4.77 9.06 0.80
C ASN A 73 -3.56 8.20 0.39
N ALA A 74 -2.57 8.06 1.26
CA ALA A 74 -1.40 7.22 1.02
C ALA A 74 -1.72 5.72 1.06
N THR A 75 -2.65 5.28 1.91
CA THR A 75 -3.00 3.86 2.08
C THR A 75 -4.08 3.37 1.12
N ASN A 76 -4.88 4.27 0.54
CA ASN A 76 -5.87 3.93 -0.49
C ASN A 76 -5.30 4.18 -1.88
N LYS A 77 -5.14 3.12 -2.68
CA LYS A 77 -4.50 3.20 -4.00
C LYS A 77 -5.25 4.09 -4.99
N LEU A 78 -6.59 4.05 -4.97
CA LEU A 78 -7.41 4.89 -5.84
C LEU A 78 -7.23 6.37 -5.51
N LYS A 79 -7.38 6.74 -4.24
CA LYS A 79 -7.19 8.12 -3.79
C LYS A 79 -5.79 8.65 -4.10
N ARG A 80 -4.77 7.80 -3.94
CA ARG A 80 -3.39 8.15 -4.30
C ARG A 80 -3.27 8.48 -5.78
N LEU A 81 -3.81 7.65 -6.67
CA LEU A 81 -3.78 7.90 -8.12
C LEU A 81 -4.58 9.15 -8.50
N GLU A 82 -5.74 9.38 -7.90
CA GLU A 82 -6.53 10.60 -8.11
C GLU A 82 -5.74 11.86 -7.73
N ILE A 83 -4.99 11.82 -6.61
CA ILE A 83 -4.14 12.93 -6.18
C ILE A 83 -2.96 13.13 -7.14
N LEU A 84 -2.30 12.07 -7.57
CA LEU A 84 -1.22 12.15 -8.55
C LEU A 84 -1.73 12.79 -9.85
N LYS A 85 -2.84 12.31 -10.39
CA LYS A 85 -3.45 12.85 -11.62
C LYS A 85 -3.88 14.30 -11.45
N LYS A 86 -4.50 14.67 -10.33
CA LYS A 86 -4.91 16.06 -10.01
C LYS A 86 -3.72 17.02 -9.96
N ASN A 87 -2.56 16.55 -9.52
CA ASN A 87 -1.35 17.37 -9.42
C ASN A 87 -0.41 17.20 -10.62
N HIS A 88 -0.88 16.62 -11.73
CA HIS A 88 -0.11 16.39 -12.94
C HIS A 88 1.20 15.59 -12.73
N ILE A 89 1.22 14.73 -11.72
CA ILE A 89 2.32 13.80 -11.46
C ILE A 89 2.10 12.57 -12.36
N PRO A 90 3.09 12.16 -13.17
CA PRO A 90 2.96 11.00 -14.04
C PRO A 90 2.51 9.75 -13.27
N CYS A 91 1.49 9.08 -13.76
CA CYS A 91 0.98 7.82 -13.23
C CYS A 91 0.32 7.02 -14.36
N ALA A 92 0.10 5.73 -14.15
CA ALA A 92 -0.65 4.90 -15.08
C ALA A 92 -2.06 5.46 -15.33
N GLU A 93 -2.62 5.26 -16.52
CA GLU A 93 -4.05 5.47 -16.73
C GLU A 93 -4.84 4.48 -15.88
N PHE A 94 -5.93 4.95 -15.28
CA PHE A 94 -6.68 4.14 -14.32
C PHE A 94 -8.17 4.48 -14.28
N GLY A 95 -8.94 3.54 -13.74
CA GLY A 95 -10.32 3.72 -13.30
C GLY A 95 -10.65 2.74 -12.19
N SER A 96 -11.81 2.89 -11.56
CA SER A 96 -12.29 1.95 -10.55
C SER A 96 -13.63 1.34 -10.91
N ALA A 97 -13.88 0.11 -10.48
CA ALA A 97 -15.09 -0.64 -10.77
C ALA A 97 -15.56 -1.43 -9.55
N ILE A 98 -16.88 -1.54 -9.41
CA ILE A 98 -17.52 -2.37 -8.38
C ILE A 98 -18.14 -3.66 -8.97
N ASN A 99 -18.13 -3.78 -10.29
CA ASN A 99 -18.59 -4.96 -11.02
C ASN A 99 -17.78 -5.19 -12.29
N VAL A 100 -17.87 -6.39 -12.83
CA VAL A 100 -17.10 -6.85 -13.99
C VAL A 100 -17.40 -6.06 -15.27
N ASN A 101 -18.63 -5.57 -15.45
CA ASN A 101 -19.00 -4.83 -16.65
C ASN A 101 -18.35 -3.44 -16.68
N GLU A 102 -18.34 -2.75 -15.55
CA GLU A 102 -17.59 -1.50 -15.39
C GLU A 102 -16.10 -1.74 -15.65
N ALA A 103 -15.53 -2.80 -15.06
CA ALA A 103 -14.11 -3.14 -15.24
C ALA A 103 -13.75 -3.40 -16.71
N LYS A 104 -14.60 -4.14 -17.45
CA LYS A 104 -14.42 -4.38 -18.89
C LYS A 104 -14.44 -3.09 -19.70
N ASN A 105 -15.37 -2.19 -19.39
CA ASN A 105 -15.48 -0.89 -20.07
C ASN A 105 -14.24 -0.02 -19.83
N ILE A 106 -13.77 0.07 -18.58
CA ILE A 106 -12.55 0.80 -18.23
C ILE A 106 -11.34 0.20 -18.94
N ALA A 107 -11.16 -1.13 -18.87
CA ALA A 107 -10.05 -1.82 -19.51
C ALA A 107 -10.05 -1.65 -21.04
N LYS A 108 -11.22 -1.60 -21.66
CA LYS A 108 -11.36 -1.32 -23.09
C LYS A 108 -10.87 0.08 -23.45
N ASN A 109 -11.15 1.07 -22.60
CA ASN A 109 -10.73 2.46 -22.83
C ASN A 109 -9.22 2.65 -22.61
N ILE A 110 -8.64 1.97 -21.61
CA ILE A 110 -7.20 2.00 -21.33
C ILE A 110 -6.43 1.22 -22.42
N GLY A 111 -6.94 0.07 -22.82
CA GLY A 111 -6.26 -0.90 -23.70
C GLY A 111 -5.63 -2.04 -22.91
N TYR A 112 -5.86 -3.26 -23.39
CA TYR A 112 -5.20 -4.46 -22.80
C TYR A 112 -3.74 -4.58 -23.20
N PRO A 113 -2.85 -5.14 -22.36
CA PRO A 113 -3.14 -5.67 -21.04
C PRO A 113 -3.32 -4.57 -19.99
N VAL A 114 -4.12 -4.87 -18.96
CA VAL A 114 -4.29 -4.02 -17.77
C VAL A 114 -3.96 -4.81 -16.51
N VAL A 115 -3.81 -4.11 -15.39
CA VAL A 115 -3.67 -4.71 -14.05
C VAL A 115 -4.91 -4.38 -13.24
N ILE A 116 -5.51 -5.39 -12.61
CA ILE A 116 -6.56 -5.18 -11.62
C ILE A 116 -6.00 -5.40 -10.21
N LYS A 117 -6.48 -4.62 -9.24
CA LYS A 117 -6.08 -4.74 -7.84
C LYS A 117 -7.09 -4.13 -6.87
N PRO A 118 -7.23 -4.67 -5.65
CA PRO A 118 -8.04 -4.06 -4.60
C PRO A 118 -7.53 -2.67 -4.22
N VAL A 119 -8.46 -1.73 -3.93
CA VAL A 119 -8.10 -0.36 -3.53
C VAL A 119 -7.35 -0.29 -2.20
N ASP A 120 -7.58 -1.25 -1.29
CA ASP A 120 -7.22 -1.17 0.13
C ASP A 120 -6.46 -2.40 0.66
N ASN A 121 -5.76 -3.14 -0.19
CA ASN A 121 -4.94 -4.28 0.23
C ASN A 121 -3.45 -4.08 -0.14
N ALA A 122 -2.57 -4.92 0.44
CA ALA A 122 -1.13 -4.90 0.27
C ALA A 122 -0.56 -6.30 -0.02
N GLY A 123 0.75 -6.37 -0.33
CA GLY A 123 1.46 -7.64 -0.52
C GLY A 123 0.99 -8.41 -1.75
N SER A 124 0.72 -7.71 -2.85
CA SER A 124 0.28 -8.26 -4.15
C SER A 124 -0.99 -9.12 -4.12
N ARG A 125 -1.71 -9.17 -2.99
CA ARG A 125 -2.95 -9.95 -2.87
C ARG A 125 -4.05 -9.36 -3.74
N GLY A 126 -4.54 -10.17 -4.68
CA GLY A 126 -5.55 -9.77 -5.66
C GLY A 126 -5.03 -8.85 -6.78
N VAL A 127 -3.71 -8.75 -6.95
CA VAL A 127 -3.09 -8.02 -8.07
C VAL A 127 -2.90 -8.99 -9.22
N ILE A 128 -3.61 -8.75 -10.34
CA ILE A 128 -3.70 -9.70 -11.44
C ILE A 128 -3.56 -8.97 -12.78
N GLN A 129 -2.73 -9.48 -13.67
CA GLN A 129 -2.64 -9.01 -15.05
C GLN A 129 -3.78 -9.57 -15.89
N ILE A 130 -4.47 -8.71 -16.60
CA ILE A 130 -5.61 -9.06 -17.45
C ILE A 130 -5.25 -8.79 -18.91
N LYS A 131 -5.16 -9.85 -19.71
CA LYS A 131 -4.73 -9.77 -21.12
C LYS A 131 -5.87 -9.47 -22.11
N ASN A 132 -7.11 -9.77 -21.74
CA ASN A 132 -8.29 -9.56 -22.59
C ASN A 132 -9.59 -9.55 -21.76
N SER A 133 -10.71 -9.27 -22.40
CA SER A 133 -12.02 -9.17 -21.76
C SER A 133 -12.52 -10.48 -21.13
N GLU A 134 -12.18 -11.63 -21.70
CA GLU A 134 -12.55 -12.94 -21.15
C GLU A 134 -11.82 -13.21 -19.83
N LYS A 135 -10.54 -12.84 -19.76
CA LYS A 135 -9.76 -12.94 -18.53
C LYS A 135 -10.24 -11.99 -17.44
N MET A 136 -10.77 -10.80 -17.79
CA MET A 136 -11.41 -9.91 -16.84
C MET A 136 -12.57 -10.60 -16.11
N GLU A 137 -13.44 -11.29 -16.84
CA GLU A 137 -14.56 -12.02 -16.25
C GLU A 137 -14.09 -13.15 -15.31
N GLN A 138 -13.03 -13.85 -15.72
CA GLN A 138 -12.46 -14.95 -14.93
C GLN A 138 -11.88 -14.48 -13.59
N TYR A 139 -11.19 -13.32 -13.54
CA TYR A 139 -10.37 -12.91 -12.40
C TYR A 139 -10.92 -11.76 -11.57
N PHE A 140 -11.97 -11.10 -12.03
CA PHE A 140 -12.58 -9.98 -11.29
C PHE A 140 -13.06 -10.43 -9.91
N ASP A 141 -13.81 -11.54 -9.86
CA ASP A 141 -14.36 -12.08 -8.62
C ASP A 141 -13.28 -12.57 -7.66
N GLU A 142 -12.17 -13.07 -8.20
CA GLU A 142 -11.01 -13.43 -7.39
C GLU A 142 -10.39 -12.18 -6.75
N SER A 143 -10.11 -11.14 -7.53
CA SER A 143 -9.47 -9.92 -7.03
C SER A 143 -10.34 -9.20 -5.98
N ILE A 144 -11.66 -9.10 -6.20
CA ILE A 144 -12.57 -8.36 -5.31
C ILE A 144 -12.72 -9.01 -3.93
N GLN A 145 -12.46 -10.32 -3.80
CA GLN A 145 -12.47 -11.01 -2.51
C GLN A 145 -11.37 -10.51 -1.57
N PHE A 146 -10.27 -9.99 -2.12
CA PHE A 146 -9.18 -9.43 -1.34
C PHE A 146 -9.42 -7.99 -0.86
N CYS A 147 -10.52 -7.34 -1.23
CA CYS A 147 -10.88 -6.03 -0.69
C CYS A 147 -11.22 -6.13 0.80
N LYS A 148 -10.66 -5.25 1.61
CA LYS A 148 -10.85 -5.24 3.07
C LYS A 148 -12.12 -4.53 3.49
N ASN A 149 -12.31 -3.29 3.04
CA ASN A 149 -13.41 -2.43 3.50
C ASN A 149 -14.48 -2.24 2.42
N LYS A 150 -14.09 -1.79 1.25
CA LYS A 150 -15.00 -1.51 0.14
C LYS A 150 -14.72 -2.47 -1.01
N LYS A 151 -15.74 -3.14 -1.50
CA LYS A 151 -15.67 -4.01 -2.68
C LYS A 151 -15.50 -3.17 -3.95
N GLU A 152 -14.27 -2.73 -4.18
CA GLU A 152 -13.88 -1.86 -5.28
C GLU A 152 -12.48 -2.25 -5.79
N ILE A 153 -12.37 -2.38 -7.09
CA ILE A 153 -11.15 -2.77 -7.82
C ILE A 153 -10.67 -1.59 -8.64
N ILE A 154 -9.38 -1.35 -8.63
CA ILE A 154 -8.72 -0.46 -9.59
C ILE A 154 -8.34 -1.26 -10.82
N ILE A 155 -8.56 -0.66 -11.99
CA ILE A 155 -8.05 -1.12 -13.27
C ILE A 155 -7.01 -0.11 -13.72
N GLU A 156 -5.79 -0.56 -13.95
CA GLU A 156 -4.67 0.30 -14.34
C GLU A 156 -4.03 -0.17 -15.64
N GLU A 157 -3.45 0.75 -16.37
CA GLU A 157 -2.52 0.48 -17.45
C GLU A 157 -1.39 -0.43 -16.97
N TYR A 158 -1.04 -1.45 -17.79
CA TYR A 158 0.10 -2.30 -17.52
C TYR A 158 1.38 -1.59 -17.98
N LEU A 159 2.11 -1.02 -17.04
CA LEU A 159 3.38 -0.38 -17.32
C LEU A 159 4.49 -1.43 -17.51
N THR A 160 5.32 -1.22 -18.51
CA THR A 160 6.50 -2.03 -18.79
C THR A 160 7.77 -1.32 -18.34
N GLY A 161 8.84 -2.08 -18.07
CA GLY A 161 10.13 -1.53 -17.65
C GLY A 161 10.59 -2.04 -16.29
N PRO A 162 11.75 -1.58 -15.82
CA PRO A 162 12.28 -1.93 -14.51
C PRO A 162 11.38 -1.35 -13.41
N GLN A 163 11.20 -2.10 -12.35
CA GLN A 163 10.47 -1.65 -11.18
C GLN A 163 11.44 -1.31 -10.05
N VAL A 164 11.29 -0.11 -9.50
CA VAL A 164 12.15 0.36 -8.40
C VAL A 164 11.32 0.83 -7.23
N SER A 165 11.93 0.75 -6.05
CA SER A 165 11.43 1.32 -4.81
C SER A 165 12.37 2.42 -4.35
N THR A 166 11.84 3.48 -3.76
CA THR A 166 12.62 4.56 -3.17
C THR A 166 12.34 4.64 -1.67
N GLU A 167 13.39 4.75 -0.88
CA GLU A 167 13.29 4.98 0.56
C GLU A 167 13.52 6.46 0.84
N THR A 168 12.48 7.15 1.30
CA THR A 168 12.50 8.60 1.48
C THR A 168 11.97 8.99 2.85
N VAL A 169 12.76 9.76 3.59
CA VAL A 169 12.34 10.40 4.83
C VAL A 169 11.91 11.84 4.54
N VAL A 170 10.73 12.20 5.03
CA VAL A 170 10.22 13.58 4.92
C VAL A 170 10.26 14.24 6.29
N TYR A 171 10.97 15.35 6.41
CA TYR A 171 11.06 16.12 7.63
C TYR A 171 11.04 17.62 7.34
N LYS A 172 10.18 18.37 8.01
CA LYS A 172 10.03 19.83 7.85
C LYS A 172 9.91 20.25 6.37
N ASN A 173 9.04 19.58 5.61
CA ASN A 173 8.80 19.80 4.18
C ASN A 173 10.01 19.56 3.26
N LYS A 174 11.02 18.86 3.72
CA LYS A 174 12.15 18.41 2.91
C LYS A 174 12.12 16.90 2.77
N CYS A 175 12.39 16.43 1.56
CA CYS A 175 12.51 15.01 1.24
C CYS A 175 14.00 14.64 1.23
N TYR A 176 14.33 13.52 1.87
CA TYR A 176 15.67 12.95 1.91
C TYR A 176 15.56 11.52 1.41
N THR A 177 15.82 11.31 0.11
CA THR A 177 15.87 9.97 -0.45
C THR A 177 17.17 9.31 -0.07
N THR A 178 17.08 8.24 0.71
CA THR A 178 18.23 7.54 1.29
C THR A 178 18.73 6.40 0.41
N GLY A 179 17.91 5.95 -0.54
CA GLY A 179 18.30 4.90 -1.47
C GLY A 179 17.23 4.54 -2.46
N PHE A 180 17.69 3.84 -3.49
CA PHE A 180 16.87 3.19 -4.51
C PHE A 180 17.17 1.71 -4.51
N SER A 181 16.15 0.87 -4.64
CA SER A 181 16.29 -0.57 -4.79
C SER A 181 15.53 -1.07 -6.01
N ASP A 182 16.11 -2.02 -6.71
CA ASP A 182 15.42 -2.74 -7.76
C ASP A 182 14.47 -3.76 -7.13
N ARG A 183 13.31 -3.96 -7.75
CA ARG A 183 12.36 -5.00 -7.35
C ARG A 183 12.42 -6.13 -8.37
N ASN A 184 12.71 -7.33 -7.91
CA ASN A 184 12.94 -8.47 -8.78
C ASN A 184 11.66 -9.30 -8.96
N TYR A 185 11.39 -9.60 -10.24
CA TYR A 185 10.31 -10.47 -10.69
C TYR A 185 10.86 -11.47 -11.70
N SER A 186 11.91 -12.20 -11.30
CA SER A 186 12.66 -13.09 -12.18
C SER A 186 11.81 -14.20 -12.78
N ASN A 187 10.76 -14.59 -12.06
CA ASN A 187 9.82 -15.63 -12.45
C ASN A 187 8.46 -15.10 -12.92
N LEU A 188 8.35 -13.82 -13.31
CA LEU A 188 7.07 -13.20 -13.67
C LEU A 188 6.27 -14.03 -14.68
N LYS A 189 6.91 -14.49 -15.77
CA LYS A 189 6.26 -15.30 -16.81
C LYS A 189 5.73 -16.64 -16.29
N LYS A 190 6.42 -17.24 -15.33
CA LYS A 190 6.03 -18.52 -14.72
C LYS A 190 4.80 -18.40 -13.83
N HIS A 191 4.63 -17.23 -13.21
CA HIS A 191 3.57 -16.95 -12.26
C HIS A 191 2.39 -16.15 -12.85
N GLU A 192 2.45 -15.83 -14.16
CA GLU A 192 1.31 -15.18 -14.81
C GLU A 192 -0.03 -15.87 -14.52
N PRO A 193 -1.07 -15.10 -14.18
CA PRO A 193 -1.20 -13.66 -14.29
C PRO A 193 -0.84 -12.90 -13.00
N TYR A 194 -0.21 -13.53 -12.02
CA TYR A 194 0.09 -12.96 -10.70
C TYR A 194 1.46 -12.29 -10.66
N PHE A 195 1.59 -11.25 -9.83
CA PHE A 195 2.85 -10.56 -9.58
C PHE A 195 3.48 -11.09 -8.30
N ILE A 196 4.47 -11.96 -8.43
CA ILE A 196 5.23 -12.51 -7.31
C ILE A 196 6.62 -11.90 -7.35
N GLU A 197 6.88 -11.02 -6.38
CA GLU A 197 8.20 -10.44 -6.16
C GLU A 197 9.08 -11.49 -5.48
N ASP A 198 10.24 -11.75 -6.04
CA ASP A 198 11.17 -12.79 -5.58
C ASP A 198 12.48 -12.22 -5.01
N GLY A 199 12.54 -10.91 -4.81
CA GLY A 199 13.66 -10.23 -4.17
C GLY A 199 13.80 -8.78 -4.57
N GLY A 200 14.90 -8.19 -4.13
CA GLY A 200 15.30 -6.83 -4.50
C GLY A 200 16.79 -6.65 -4.33
N ASP A 201 17.38 -5.79 -5.16
CA ASP A 201 18.79 -5.43 -5.10
C ASP A 201 18.95 -3.99 -4.64
N MET A 202 19.83 -3.76 -3.67
CA MET A 202 20.16 -2.44 -3.15
C MET A 202 21.69 -2.29 -3.11
N PRO A 203 22.27 -1.24 -3.66
CA PRO A 203 21.62 -0.15 -4.40
C PRO A 203 21.04 -0.59 -5.75
N SER A 204 20.10 0.21 -6.29
CA SER A 204 19.53 -0.02 -7.62
C SER A 204 20.59 0.04 -8.72
N ASN A 205 20.40 -0.76 -9.75
CA ASN A 205 21.22 -0.74 -10.98
C ASN A 205 20.82 0.39 -11.95
N LEU A 206 19.83 1.23 -11.62
CA LEU A 206 19.49 2.39 -12.43
C LEU A 206 20.67 3.35 -12.54
N PRO A 207 20.90 3.97 -13.71
CA PRO A 207 21.90 5.01 -13.87
C PRO A 207 21.72 6.15 -12.85
N ASN A 208 22.82 6.67 -12.31
CA ASN A 208 22.79 7.77 -11.33
C ASN A 208 22.03 8.99 -11.82
N GLU A 209 22.06 9.29 -13.11
CA GLU A 209 21.27 10.36 -13.74
C GLU A 209 19.76 10.16 -13.67
N THR A 210 19.31 8.91 -13.55
CA THR A 210 17.89 8.57 -13.37
C THR A 210 17.47 8.61 -11.89
N GLN A 211 18.43 8.47 -10.96
CA GLN A 211 18.18 8.51 -9.52
C GLN A 211 18.19 9.94 -8.94
N ASN A 212 18.64 10.93 -9.68
CA ASN A 212 18.70 12.35 -9.32
C ASN A 212 17.51 13.12 -9.92
#